data_9f045cf3a821a372d4b60ac38b70c817
#
_entry.id   9f045cf3a821a372d4b60ac38b70c817
#
_cell.length_a   1.000
_cell.length_b   1.000
_cell.length_c   1.000
_cell.angle_alpha   90.00
_cell.angle_beta   90.00
_cell.angle_gamma   90.00
#
_symmetry.space_group_name_H-M   'P 1'
#
loop_
_entity.id
_entity.type
_entity.pdbx_description
1 polymer ?
#
loop_
_entity_poly.entity_id
_entity_poly.type
_entity_poly.pdbx_seq_one_letter_code
_entity_poly.pdbx_strand_id
1 'polypeptide(L)'
;MPHAEAMAFNNLKKDAKGGSIYVNLEPCCHQGRTPPCVHKVISSGIKSAYISIEDPDVRVAGKGIKLLKEAGIQVHLGLCKKESLDLNKAFIHRNITKKAFGVFKWAMSIDGRIALKNGKSKWITNEESRALSLIHI
;
A
#
# COMPACT_ATOMS: atom_id res chain seq x y z
N MET A 1 9.15 7.48 8.19
CA MET A 1 7.91 8.10 7.76
C MET A 1 6.77 7.39 8.47
N PRO A 2 5.79 8.08 9.04
CA PRO A 2 4.63 7.44 9.67
C PRO A 2 3.79 6.69 8.62
N HIS A 3 3.07 5.66 9.05
CA HIS A 3 2.15 4.94 8.17
C HIS A 3 0.93 5.81 7.83
N ALA A 4 0.23 5.46 6.73
CA ALA A 4 -0.88 6.24 6.20
C ALA A 4 -2.00 6.44 7.22
N GLU A 5 -2.32 5.44 8.03
CA GLU A 5 -3.32 5.52 9.11
C GLU A 5 -2.93 6.58 10.14
N ALA A 6 -1.66 6.58 10.56
CA ALA A 6 -1.17 7.57 11.51
C ALA A 6 -1.20 9.00 10.93
N MET A 7 -0.89 9.14 9.65
CA MET A 7 -0.99 10.42 8.94
C MET A 7 -2.44 10.88 8.80
N ALA A 8 -3.36 9.96 8.48
CA ALA A 8 -4.79 10.27 8.38
C ALA A 8 -5.31 10.84 9.70
N PHE A 9 -5.05 10.19 10.82
CA PHE A 9 -5.46 10.69 12.14
C PHE A 9 -4.78 12.01 12.54
N ASN A 10 -3.52 12.21 12.17
CA ASN A 10 -2.81 13.47 12.47
C ASN A 10 -3.36 14.66 11.67
N ASN A 11 -3.92 14.41 10.49
CA ASN A 11 -4.45 15.43 9.60
C ASN A 11 -5.95 15.70 9.81
N LEU A 12 -6.61 14.93 10.69
CA LEU A 12 -8.02 15.17 11.00
C LEU A 12 -8.19 16.52 11.70
N LYS A 13 -9.12 17.33 11.17
CA LYS A 13 -9.54 18.59 11.78
C LYS A 13 -10.62 18.44 12.86
N LYS A 14 -11.20 17.24 12.98
CA LYS A 14 -12.27 16.88 13.92
C LYS A 14 -11.94 15.56 14.60
N ASP A 15 -12.63 15.27 15.69
CA ASP A 15 -12.57 13.98 16.36
C ASP A 15 -13.03 12.84 15.42
N ALA A 16 -12.33 11.72 15.47
CA ALA A 16 -12.68 10.50 14.72
C ALA A 16 -13.75 9.64 15.41
N LYS A 17 -14.12 9.98 16.63
CA LYS A 17 -15.03 9.19 17.47
C LYS A 17 -16.34 8.87 16.76
N GLY A 18 -16.70 7.59 16.76
CA GLY A 18 -17.91 7.08 16.09
C GLY A 18 -17.80 6.99 14.56
N GLY A 19 -16.69 7.46 13.97
CA GLY A 19 -16.44 7.41 12.54
C GLY A 19 -16.02 6.04 12.01
N SER A 20 -15.56 6.02 10.75
CA SER A 20 -15.04 4.82 10.09
C SER A 20 -13.68 5.09 9.46
N ILE A 21 -12.82 4.07 9.43
CA ILE A 21 -11.56 4.08 8.68
C ILE A 21 -11.64 3.11 7.50
N TYR A 22 -11.05 3.52 6.38
CA TYR A 22 -10.90 2.69 5.17
C TYR A 22 -9.42 2.52 4.87
N VAL A 23 -8.96 1.27 4.82
CA VAL A 23 -7.54 0.94 4.57
C VAL A 23 -7.43 -0.19 3.56
N ASN A 24 -6.44 -0.10 2.70
CA ASN A 24 -6.18 -1.12 1.69
C ASN A 24 -5.45 -2.35 2.24
N LEU A 25 -4.80 -2.21 3.40
CA LEU A 25 -4.06 -3.29 4.06
C LEU A 25 -4.39 -3.29 5.56
N GLU A 26 -4.39 -4.46 6.17
CA GLU A 26 -4.58 -4.63 7.61
C GLU A 26 -3.64 -3.74 8.44
N PRO A 27 -4.14 -2.97 9.42
CA PRO A 27 -3.31 -2.17 10.29
C PRO A 27 -2.29 -3.01 11.09
N CYS A 28 -1.04 -2.61 11.03
CA CYS A 28 0.04 -3.34 11.71
C CYS A 28 -0.14 -3.37 13.23
N CYS A 29 0.18 -4.54 13.83
CA CYS A 29 0.07 -4.78 15.28
C CYS A 29 1.42 -5.01 15.97
N HIS A 30 2.54 -5.05 15.22
CA HIS A 30 3.88 -5.26 15.77
C HIS A 30 4.67 -3.95 15.85
N GLN A 31 5.57 -3.85 16.81
CA GLN A 31 6.52 -2.75 16.91
C GLN A 31 7.56 -2.88 15.80
N GLY A 32 7.57 -1.92 14.90
CA GLY A 32 8.56 -1.78 13.84
C GLY A 32 9.42 -0.53 14.06
N ARG A 33 9.74 0.17 12.97
CA ARG A 33 10.38 1.51 13.02
C ARG A 33 9.44 2.58 13.57
N THR A 34 8.14 2.32 13.52
CA THR A 34 7.07 3.16 14.02
C THR A 34 6.19 2.35 14.98
N PRO A 35 5.49 3.00 15.92
CA PRO A 35 4.51 2.31 16.76
C PRO A 35 3.42 1.62 15.93
N PRO A 36 2.82 0.54 16.43
CA PRO A 36 1.73 -0.18 15.77
C PRO A 36 0.54 0.72 15.45
N CYS A 37 0.07 0.71 14.19
CA CYS A 37 -1.08 1.52 13.77
C CYS A 37 -2.37 1.10 14.46
N VAL A 38 -2.54 -0.18 14.78
CA VAL A 38 -3.74 -0.71 15.43
C VAL A 38 -4.08 0.01 16.72
N HIS A 39 -3.10 0.36 17.55
CA HIS A 39 -3.33 1.09 18.80
C HIS A 39 -3.87 2.50 18.58
N LYS A 40 -3.36 3.18 17.55
CA LYS A 40 -3.84 4.51 17.17
C LYS A 40 -5.26 4.46 16.63
N VAL A 41 -5.57 3.43 15.84
CA VAL A 41 -6.93 3.17 15.34
C VAL A 41 -7.90 2.95 16.51
N ILE A 42 -7.53 2.11 17.49
CA ILE A 42 -8.35 1.84 18.67
C ILE A 42 -8.55 3.11 19.51
N SER A 43 -7.46 3.83 19.82
CA SER A 43 -7.54 5.04 20.65
C SER A 43 -8.30 6.20 20.00
N SER A 44 -8.50 6.18 18.69
CA SER A 44 -9.26 7.21 17.97
C SER A 44 -10.78 7.14 18.21
N GLY A 45 -11.28 6.06 18.82
CA GLY A 45 -12.70 5.88 19.11
C GLY A 45 -13.59 5.66 17.89
N ILE A 46 -13.04 5.25 16.75
CA ILE A 46 -13.84 4.90 15.57
C ILE A 46 -14.75 3.70 15.86
N LYS A 47 -15.87 3.64 15.15
CA LYS A 47 -16.85 2.55 15.29
C LYS A 47 -16.61 1.41 14.31
N SER A 48 -16.13 1.70 13.10
CA SER A 48 -15.98 0.71 12.02
C SER A 48 -14.64 0.83 11.30
N ALA A 49 -14.10 -0.32 10.89
CA ALA A 49 -12.90 -0.41 10.05
C ALA A 49 -13.21 -1.25 8.81
N TYR A 50 -13.00 -0.67 7.63
CA TYR A 50 -13.12 -1.34 6.34
C TYR A 50 -11.72 -1.64 5.83
N ILE A 51 -11.35 -2.92 5.81
CA ILE A 51 -10.02 -3.42 5.44
C ILE A 51 -10.15 -4.21 4.15
N SER A 52 -9.38 -3.82 3.12
CA SER A 52 -9.48 -4.49 1.83
C SER A 52 -8.86 -5.88 1.85
N ILE A 53 -7.65 -6.01 2.37
CA ILE A 53 -6.91 -7.27 2.45
C ILE A 53 -6.23 -7.45 3.81
N GLU A 54 -6.12 -8.70 4.22
CA GLU A 54 -5.30 -9.13 5.36
C GLU A 54 -3.81 -9.00 5.00
N ASP A 55 -2.97 -8.66 5.96
CA ASP A 55 -1.54 -8.53 5.73
C ASP A 55 -0.90 -9.92 5.56
N PRO A 56 -0.18 -10.19 4.46
CA PRO A 56 0.51 -11.46 4.25
C PRO A 56 1.73 -11.66 5.16
N ASP A 57 2.17 -10.65 5.89
CA ASP A 57 3.27 -10.77 6.84
C ASP A 57 2.83 -11.57 8.07
N VAL A 58 3.47 -12.71 8.33
CA VAL A 58 3.15 -13.62 9.45
C VAL A 58 3.20 -12.94 10.84
N ARG A 59 3.87 -11.80 10.95
CA ARG A 59 3.90 -11.00 12.18
C ARG A 59 2.58 -10.28 12.43
N VAL A 60 1.82 -10.00 11.37
CA VAL A 60 0.52 -9.30 11.37
C VAL A 60 -0.62 -10.29 11.14
N ALA A 61 -0.75 -10.81 9.94
CA ALA A 61 -1.64 -11.91 9.47
C ALA A 61 -2.89 -12.14 10.35
N GLY A 62 -3.85 -11.24 10.28
CA GLY A 62 -5.12 -11.31 11.04
C GLY A 62 -5.06 -10.85 12.50
N LYS A 63 -3.86 -10.60 13.06
CA LYS A 63 -3.72 -10.17 14.47
C LYS A 63 -4.21 -8.74 14.68
N GLY A 64 -3.96 -7.85 13.71
CA GLY A 64 -4.47 -6.48 13.74
C GLY A 64 -6.00 -6.46 13.70
N ILE A 65 -6.60 -7.26 12.81
CA ILE A 65 -8.05 -7.45 12.71
C ILE A 65 -8.62 -7.97 14.03
N LYS A 66 -7.96 -8.96 14.64
CA LYS A 66 -8.36 -9.53 15.93
C LYS A 66 -8.38 -8.46 17.02
N LEU A 67 -7.31 -7.68 17.17
CA LEU A 67 -7.22 -6.60 18.15
C LEU A 67 -8.32 -5.53 17.96
N LEU A 68 -8.62 -5.16 16.72
CA LEU A 68 -9.71 -4.22 16.42
C LEU A 68 -11.07 -4.77 16.87
N LYS A 69 -11.36 -6.05 16.60
CA LYS A 69 -12.61 -6.70 17.03
C LYS A 69 -12.70 -6.81 18.55
N GLU A 70 -11.60 -7.18 19.23
CA GLU A 70 -11.53 -7.24 20.70
C GLU A 70 -11.74 -5.88 21.36
N ALA A 71 -11.35 -4.79 20.69
CA ALA A 71 -11.63 -3.42 21.11
C ALA A 71 -13.06 -2.94 20.81
N GLY A 72 -13.94 -3.80 20.26
CA GLY A 72 -15.34 -3.48 19.95
C GLY A 72 -15.53 -2.74 18.61
N ILE A 73 -14.50 -2.65 17.76
CA ILE A 73 -14.63 -2.04 16.45
C ILE A 73 -15.23 -3.04 15.46
N GLN A 74 -16.24 -2.62 14.71
CA GLN A 74 -16.84 -3.42 13.65
C GLN A 74 -15.88 -3.51 12.47
N VAL A 75 -15.37 -4.70 12.17
CA VAL A 75 -14.42 -4.92 11.07
C VAL A 75 -15.09 -5.57 9.87
N HIS A 76 -15.00 -4.89 8.72
CA HIS A 76 -15.46 -5.35 7.41
C HIS A 76 -14.26 -5.64 6.53
N LEU A 77 -14.10 -6.89 6.09
CA LEU A 77 -12.99 -7.34 5.25
C LEU A 77 -13.43 -7.56 3.81
N GLY A 78 -12.59 -7.18 2.85
CA GLY A 78 -12.77 -7.53 1.44
C GLY A 78 -13.26 -6.40 0.53
N LEU A 79 -13.51 -5.20 1.05
CA LEU A 79 -13.89 -4.04 0.22
C LEU A 79 -12.75 -3.67 -0.75
N CYS A 80 -13.04 -3.61 -2.07
CA CYS A 80 -12.06 -3.36 -3.13
C CYS A 80 -10.83 -4.29 -3.06
N LYS A 81 -11.06 -5.58 -2.75
CA LYS A 81 -9.99 -6.56 -2.54
C LYS A 81 -9.09 -6.70 -3.76
N LYS A 82 -9.66 -6.76 -4.98
CA LYS A 82 -8.89 -6.93 -6.22
C LYS A 82 -7.94 -5.76 -6.46
N GLU A 83 -8.46 -4.54 -6.36
CA GLU A 83 -7.68 -3.31 -6.54
C GLU A 83 -6.56 -3.20 -5.51
N SER A 84 -6.84 -3.59 -4.27
CA SER A 84 -5.84 -3.59 -3.20
C SER A 84 -4.75 -4.65 -3.39
N LEU A 85 -5.09 -5.82 -3.93
CA LEU A 85 -4.11 -6.84 -4.30
C LEU A 85 -3.19 -6.33 -5.42
N ASP A 86 -3.75 -5.70 -6.44
CA ASP A 86 -2.97 -5.13 -7.55
C ASP A 86 -2.04 -3.99 -7.08
N LEU A 87 -2.56 -3.10 -6.22
CA LEU A 87 -1.78 -2.01 -5.65
C LEU A 87 -0.60 -2.51 -4.81
N ASN A 88 -0.81 -3.58 -4.03
CA ASN A 88 0.18 -4.12 -3.10
C ASN A 88 0.95 -5.32 -3.65
N LYS A 89 0.85 -5.62 -4.96
CA LYS A 89 1.43 -6.83 -5.56
C LYS A 89 2.90 -7.08 -5.25
N ALA A 90 3.72 -6.03 -5.27
CA ALA A 90 5.15 -6.15 -4.98
C ALA A 90 5.42 -6.52 -3.50
N PHE A 91 4.68 -5.90 -2.58
CA PHE A 91 4.73 -6.20 -1.15
C PHE A 91 4.27 -7.62 -0.86
N ILE A 92 3.13 -8.02 -1.43
CA ILE A 92 2.56 -9.37 -1.29
C ILE A 92 3.52 -10.42 -1.84
N HIS A 93 4.02 -10.20 -3.06
CA HIS A 93 4.98 -11.10 -3.70
C HIS A 93 6.20 -11.34 -2.80
N ARG A 94 6.81 -10.26 -2.30
CA ARG A 94 7.98 -10.34 -1.41
C ARG A 94 7.68 -11.12 -0.13
N ASN A 95 6.50 -10.89 0.48
CA ASN A 95 6.13 -11.56 1.74
C ASN A 95 5.85 -13.04 1.55
N ILE A 96 5.24 -13.43 0.44
CA ILE A 96 4.90 -14.83 0.14
C ILE A 96 6.13 -15.58 -0.37
N THR A 97 6.83 -15.05 -1.37
CA THR A 97 7.90 -15.76 -2.07
C THR A 97 9.29 -15.56 -1.48
N LYS A 98 9.47 -14.52 -0.64
CA LYS A 98 10.78 -14.05 -0.12
C LYS A 98 11.76 -13.60 -1.22
N LYS A 99 11.25 -13.41 -2.45
CA LYS A 99 12.03 -12.95 -3.61
C LYS A 99 11.70 -11.49 -3.95
N ALA A 100 12.63 -10.82 -4.62
CA ALA A 100 12.39 -9.48 -5.15
C ALA A 100 11.29 -9.52 -6.23
N PHE A 101 10.46 -8.46 -6.25
CA PHE A 101 9.50 -8.22 -7.33
C PHE A 101 10.19 -7.31 -8.36
N GLY A 102 10.43 -7.84 -9.55
CA GLY A 102 11.10 -7.11 -10.62
C GLY A 102 10.11 -6.37 -11.52
N VAL A 103 10.37 -5.08 -11.73
CA VAL A 103 9.68 -4.28 -12.75
C VAL A 103 10.73 -3.79 -13.74
N PHE A 104 10.58 -4.18 -14.99
CA PHE A 104 11.47 -3.74 -16.07
C PHE A 104 10.76 -2.66 -16.88
N LYS A 105 11.43 -1.52 -17.07
CA LYS A 105 10.93 -0.42 -17.89
C LYS A 105 12.01 -0.05 -18.90
N TRP A 106 11.64 -0.02 -20.18
CA TRP A 106 12.54 0.39 -21.23
C TRP A 106 11.80 1.17 -22.30
N ALA A 107 12.52 2.06 -22.98
CA ALA A 107 12.07 2.74 -24.19
C ALA A 107 12.76 2.10 -25.37
N MET A 108 12.01 1.79 -26.41
CA MET A 108 12.53 1.22 -27.66
C MET A 108 11.79 1.76 -28.87
N SER A 109 12.47 1.75 -30.01
CA SER A 109 11.85 2.02 -31.31
C SER A 109 10.96 0.85 -31.74
N ILE A 110 10.18 1.03 -32.81
CA ILE A 110 9.26 -0.01 -33.31
C ILE A 110 9.99 -1.30 -33.74
N ASP A 111 11.25 -1.18 -34.13
CA ASP A 111 12.14 -2.30 -34.45
C ASP A 111 12.95 -2.84 -33.25
N GLY A 112 12.58 -2.45 -32.03
CA GLY A 112 13.16 -2.99 -30.79
C GLY A 112 14.53 -2.41 -30.43
N ARG A 113 14.95 -1.28 -30.98
CA ARG A 113 16.24 -0.66 -30.67
C ARG A 113 16.12 0.29 -29.50
N ILE A 114 17.09 0.25 -28.60
CA ILE A 114 17.18 1.14 -27.41
C ILE A 114 18.13 2.32 -27.63
N ALA A 115 18.89 2.31 -28.75
CA ALA A 115 19.79 3.37 -29.15
C ALA A 115 20.11 3.28 -30.65
N LEU A 116 20.62 4.37 -31.22
CA LEU A 116 21.24 4.37 -32.56
C LEU A 116 22.59 3.65 -32.51
N LYS A 117 23.15 3.31 -33.68
CA LYS A 117 24.49 2.68 -33.83
C LYS A 117 25.61 3.48 -33.16
N ASN A 118 25.48 4.80 -33.08
CA ASN A 118 26.44 5.71 -32.43
C ASN A 118 26.19 5.88 -30.92
N GLY A 119 25.28 5.08 -30.30
CA GLY A 119 24.96 5.13 -28.88
C GLY A 119 23.97 6.24 -28.47
N LYS A 120 23.55 7.12 -29.40
CA LYS A 120 22.55 8.14 -29.07
C LYS A 120 21.18 7.49 -28.84
N SER A 121 20.55 7.77 -27.67
CA SER A 121 19.25 7.20 -27.27
C SER A 121 18.21 8.25 -26.87
N LYS A 122 18.57 9.53 -26.85
CA LYS A 122 17.68 10.64 -26.46
C LYS A 122 17.10 11.31 -27.72
N TRP A 123 15.78 11.41 -27.86
CA TRP A 123 14.74 10.77 -27.07
C TRP A 123 14.00 9.77 -27.95
N ILE A 124 13.79 8.55 -27.49
CA ILE A 124 13.08 7.50 -28.22
C ILE A 124 11.56 7.68 -28.06
N THR A 125 11.14 8.14 -26.88
CA THR A 125 9.73 8.39 -26.56
C THR A 125 9.49 9.89 -26.34
N ASN A 126 8.24 10.33 -26.54
CA ASN A 126 7.84 11.71 -26.29
C ASN A 126 7.80 12.04 -24.79
N GLU A 127 7.57 13.30 -24.47
CA GLU A 127 7.57 13.80 -23.10
C GLU A 127 6.42 13.19 -22.28
N GLU A 128 5.24 13.07 -22.86
CA GLU A 128 4.07 12.48 -22.21
C GLU A 128 4.32 11.02 -21.81
N SER A 129 4.90 10.21 -22.69
CA SER A 129 5.27 8.83 -22.39
C SER A 129 6.31 8.74 -21.27
N ARG A 130 7.27 9.66 -21.22
CA ARG A 130 8.27 9.71 -20.15
C ARG A 130 7.63 10.10 -18.81
N ALA A 131 6.75 11.09 -18.82
CA ALA A 131 6.00 11.48 -17.62
C ALA A 131 5.16 10.32 -17.09
N LEU A 132 4.39 9.65 -17.96
CA LEU A 132 3.59 8.47 -17.60
C LEU A 132 4.45 7.35 -17.02
N SER A 133 5.67 7.15 -17.55
CA SER A 133 6.54 6.09 -17.05
C SER A 133 7.05 6.33 -15.63
N LEU A 134 7.14 7.58 -15.18
CA LEU A 134 7.63 7.94 -13.84
C LEU A 134 6.58 7.73 -12.74
N ILE A 135 5.29 7.74 -13.06
CA ILE A 135 4.23 7.51 -12.06
C ILE A 135 4.18 6.09 -11.50
N HIS A 136 4.95 5.17 -12.09
CA HIS A 136 5.00 3.76 -11.69
C HIS A 136 6.30 3.37 -10.97
N ILE A 137 7.09 4.35 -10.52
CA ILE A 137 8.36 4.12 -9.78
C ILE A 137 8.16 4.38 -8.30
#